data_84eb94c38ab90d0c42015d16701cb655
#
_entry.id   84eb94c38ab90d0c42015d16701cb655
#
_cell.length_a   1.000
_cell.length_b   1.000
_cell.length_c   1.000
_cell.angle_alpha   90.00
_cell.angle_beta   90.00
_cell.angle_gamma   90.00
#
_symmetry.space_group_name_H-M   'P 1'
#
loop_
_entity.id
_entity.type
_entity.pdbx_description
1 polymer ?
#
loop_
_entity_poly.entity_id
_entity_poly.type
_entity_poly.pdbx_seq_one_letter_code
_entity_poly.pdbx_strand_id
1 'polypeptide(L)' 'MVKDPVCGMEIDPKTAAGKSEYKNQTYYFCSAGCKKSFDKEPEKYVEVAGHTHAH' A
#
# COMPACT_ATOMS: atom_id res chain seq x y z
N MET A 1 13.37 3.48 -3.51
CA MET A 1 12.64 2.66 -2.54
C MET A 1 11.25 3.19 -2.32
N VAL A 2 10.32 2.33 -2.07
CA VAL A 2 8.95 2.72 -1.80
C VAL A 2 8.56 2.15 -0.46
N LYS A 3 7.48 2.64 0.10
CA LYS A 3 7.05 2.18 1.40
C LYS A 3 5.80 1.35 1.26
N ASP A 4 5.79 0.21 1.93
CA ASP A 4 4.63 -0.66 1.96
C ASP A 4 3.54 0.06 2.78
N PRO A 5 2.38 0.32 2.21
CA PRO A 5 1.35 1.06 2.93
C PRO A 5 0.72 0.27 4.08
N VAL A 6 0.89 -1.02 4.09
CA VAL A 6 0.32 -1.84 5.14
C VAL A 6 1.25 -1.97 6.32
N CYS A 7 2.47 -2.38 6.11
CA CYS A 7 3.38 -2.57 7.23
C CYS A 7 4.34 -1.39 7.44
N GLY A 8 4.42 -0.48 6.50
CA GLY A 8 5.26 0.70 6.67
C GLY A 8 6.74 0.50 6.45
N MET A 9 7.15 -0.64 5.94
CA MET A 9 8.56 -0.87 5.71
C MET A 9 8.98 -0.43 4.34
N GLU A 10 10.18 0.04 4.20
CA GLU A 10 10.69 0.46 2.91
C GLU A 10 11.16 -0.74 2.14
N ILE A 11 10.75 -0.85 0.90
CA ILE A 11 11.11 -1.99 0.09
C ILE A 11 11.49 -1.52 -1.30
N ASP A 12 12.19 -2.38 -2.03
CA ASP A 12 12.60 -2.06 -3.37
C ASP A 12 11.46 -2.48 -4.30
N PRO A 13 10.92 -1.59 -5.10
CA PRO A 13 9.82 -1.95 -5.99
C PRO A 13 10.17 -3.08 -6.95
N LYS A 14 11.45 -3.25 -7.23
CA LYS A 14 11.83 -4.32 -8.13
C LYS A 14 11.77 -5.68 -7.49
N THR A 15 11.88 -5.73 -6.18
CA THR A 15 11.87 -7.01 -5.47
C THR A 15 10.64 -7.17 -4.60
N ALA A 16 9.70 -6.27 -4.71
CA ALA A 16 8.49 -6.36 -3.90
C ALA A 16 7.74 -7.65 -4.18
N ALA A 17 7.16 -8.21 -3.17
CA ALA A 17 6.43 -9.46 -3.31
C ALA A 17 5.10 -9.28 -4.03
N GLY A 18 4.55 -8.09 -3.99
CA GLY A 18 3.30 -7.83 -4.68
C GLY A 18 3.12 -6.37 -4.99
N LYS A 19 2.13 -6.05 -5.82
CA LYS A 19 1.88 -4.69 -6.14
C LYS A 19 0.41 -4.53 -6.49
N SER A 20 -0.16 -3.37 -6.20
CA SER A 20 -1.54 -3.07 -6.52
C SER A 20 -1.65 -1.65 -6.99
N GLU A 21 -2.65 -1.37 -7.82
CA GLU A 21 -2.85 -0.03 -8.30
C GLU A 21 -4.19 0.46 -7.78
N TYR A 22 -4.24 1.64 -7.19
CA TYR A 22 -5.45 2.16 -6.62
C TYR A 22 -5.45 3.68 -6.80
N LYS A 23 -6.51 4.20 -7.39
CA LYS A 23 -6.67 5.64 -7.65
C LYS A 23 -5.44 6.24 -8.33
N ASN A 24 -5.01 5.58 -9.38
CA ASN A 24 -3.89 6.04 -10.19
C ASN A 24 -2.55 6.03 -9.46
N GLN A 25 -2.46 5.28 -8.38
CA GLN A 25 -1.22 5.16 -7.65
C GLN A 25 -0.84 3.71 -7.59
N THR A 26 0.42 3.41 -7.73
CA THR A 26 0.90 2.03 -7.64
C THR A 26 1.50 1.81 -6.26
N TYR A 27 1.08 0.77 -5.60
CA TYR A 27 1.58 0.46 -4.27
C TYR A 27 2.29 -0.88 -4.30
N TYR A 28 3.38 -0.97 -3.58
CA TYR A 28 4.17 -2.20 -3.55
C TYR A 28 4.14 -2.77 -2.13
N PHE A 29 4.25 -4.07 -2.03
CA PHE A 29 4.11 -4.73 -0.75
C PHE A 29 5.25 -5.67 -0.46
N CYS A 30 5.63 -5.77 0.79
CA CYS A 30 6.75 -6.62 1.17
C CYS A 30 6.34 -8.09 1.21
N SER A 31 5.07 -8.38 1.25
CA SER A 31 4.64 -9.76 1.24
C SER A 31 3.25 -9.87 0.66
N ALA A 32 2.86 -11.07 0.30
CA ALA A 32 1.54 -11.30 -0.26
C ALA A 32 0.45 -11.01 0.78
N GLY A 33 0.75 -11.21 2.03
CA GLY A 33 -0.20 -10.90 3.09
C GLY A 33 -0.54 -9.43 3.15
N CYS A 34 0.47 -8.58 2.98
CA CYS A 34 0.25 -7.15 2.96
C CYS A 34 -0.59 -6.75 1.75
N LYS A 35 -0.33 -7.36 0.61
CA LYS A 35 -1.10 -7.07 -0.58
C LYS A 35 -2.55 -7.46 -0.38
N LYS A 36 -2.82 -8.58 0.23
CA LYS A 36 -4.17 -9.01 0.47
C LYS A 36 -4.88 -8.05 1.41
N SER A 37 -4.23 -7.62 2.44
CA SER A 37 -4.81 -6.68 3.39
C SER A 37 -5.16 -5.37 2.69
N PHE A 38 -4.27 -4.92 1.82
CA PHE A 38 -4.52 -3.69 1.11
C PHE A 38 -5.71 -3.86 0.15
N ASP A 39 -5.77 -4.95 -0.59
CA ASP A 39 -6.84 -5.16 -1.55
C ASP A 39 -8.18 -5.25 -0.83
N LYS A 40 -8.16 -5.70 0.41
CA LYS A 40 -9.39 -5.83 1.15
C LYS A 40 -9.89 -4.47 1.61
N GLU A 41 -9.02 -3.60 2.04
CA GLU A 41 -9.42 -2.29 2.51
C GLU A 41 -8.43 -1.23 2.06
N PRO A 42 -8.35 -0.95 0.78
CA PRO A 42 -7.35 -0.01 0.29
C PRO A 42 -7.50 1.39 0.84
N GLU A 43 -8.72 1.84 1.04
CA GLU A 43 -8.92 3.17 1.54
C GLU A 43 -8.38 3.36 2.93
N LYS A 44 -8.35 2.30 3.70
CA LYS A 44 -7.86 2.38 5.05
C LYS A 44 -6.37 2.69 5.07
N TYR A 45 -5.66 2.24 4.05
CA TYR A 45 -4.22 2.42 4.05
C TYR A 45 -3.76 3.63 3.24
N VAL A 46 -4.51 4.03 2.21
CA VAL A 46 -4.06 5.16 1.43
C VAL A 46 -4.47 6.48 1.99
N GLU A 47 -5.52 6.54 2.77
CA GLU A 47 -5.97 7.81 3.25
C GLU A 47 -5.03 8.46 4.19
N VAL A 48 -4.07 7.75 4.69
CA VAL A 48 -3.18 8.38 5.62
C VAL A 48 -2.32 9.35 4.95
N ALA A 49 -2.31 9.40 3.63
CA ALA A 49 -1.48 10.30 3.00
C ALA A 49 -2.04 11.67 2.99
N GLY A 50 -2.38 12.19 3.99
CA GLY A 50 -2.83 13.53 4.04
C GLY A 50 -4.27 13.71 3.78
N HIS A 51 -5.03 12.70 3.65
CA HIS A 51 -6.32 12.84 3.37
C HIS A 51 -7.08 12.98 4.55
N THR A 52 -7.79 13.93 4.74
CA THR A 52 -8.48 14.10 5.88
C THR A 52 -9.73 13.65 5.77
N HIS A 53 -10.23 12.64 5.97
CA HIS A 53 -11.42 12.31 5.80
C HIS A 53 -12.13 12.17 6.89
N ALA A 54 -12.94 12.74 7.03
CA ALA A 54 -13.59 12.70 8.08
C ALA A 54 -14.69 11.96 7.96
N HIS A 55 -15.11 11.26 8.45
CA HIS A 55 -16.32 10.72 8.34
C HIS A 55 -16.52 9.88 9.33
#